data_148bd73b51cdf3f1b112476b8eb8770f
#
_entry.id   148bd73b51cdf3f1b112476b8eb8770f
#
_cell.length_a   1.000
_cell.length_b   1.000
_cell.length_c   1.000
_cell.angle_alpha   90.00
_cell.angle_beta   90.00
_cell.angle_gamma   90.00
#
_symmetry.space_group_name_H-M   'P 1'
#
loop_
_entity.id
_entity.type
_entity.pdbx_description
1 polymer ?
#
loop_
_entity_poly.entity_id
_entity_poly.type
_entity_poly.pdbx_seq_one_letter_code
_entity_poly.pdbx_strand_id
1 'polypeptide(L)'
;NASILTFHAMEQLGPNWGEFFNFIINRKPSVVVHVEPIYEFYNPADPLDSLAMSYHRKRNYLSKYYTGLLNWEHDWHIQIDAALRVKFGSLYHDAYSYIVWRPA
;
A
#
# COMPACT_ATOMS: atom_id res chain seq x y z
N ASN A 1 -11.44 -0.37 20.14
CA ASN A 1 -11.06 -0.61 18.76
C ASN A 1 -10.44 0.64 18.15
N ALA A 2 -9.12 0.64 18.07
CA ALA A 2 -8.38 1.77 17.54
C ALA A 2 -8.31 1.70 16.02
N SER A 3 -8.19 2.86 15.39
CA SER A 3 -7.84 2.96 13.97
C SER A 3 -6.32 2.96 13.82
N ILE A 4 -5.83 2.43 12.71
CA ILE A 4 -4.40 2.39 12.41
C ILE A 4 -4.17 3.22 11.15
N LEU A 5 -3.18 4.10 11.22
CA LEU A 5 -2.74 4.92 10.10
C LEU A 5 -1.27 4.66 9.86
N THR A 6 -0.90 4.36 8.62
CA THR A 6 0.50 4.36 8.19
C THR A 6 0.71 5.48 7.17
N PHE A 7 1.82 6.18 7.31
CA PHE A 7 2.20 7.26 6.40
C PHE A 7 3.69 7.13 6.13
N HIS A 8 4.06 6.71 4.93
CA HIS A 8 5.45 6.45 4.55
C HIS A 8 6.19 5.52 5.50
N ALA A 9 5.47 4.66 6.19
CA ALA A 9 6.06 3.78 7.20
C ALA A 9 6.39 2.39 6.65
N MET A 10 5.77 2.00 5.54
CA MET A 10 5.84 0.63 5.04
C MET A 10 6.79 0.46 3.87
N GLU A 11 7.25 1.54 3.25
CA GLU A 11 7.99 1.44 1.97
C GLU A 11 9.26 0.60 2.10
N GLN A 12 9.92 0.61 3.25
CA GLN A 12 11.15 -0.13 3.47
C GLN A 12 10.94 -1.61 3.80
N LEU A 13 9.70 -2.05 3.95
CA LEU A 13 9.41 -3.46 4.19
C LEU A 13 9.65 -4.33 2.94
N GLY A 14 9.66 -3.72 1.75
CA GLY A 14 9.82 -4.46 0.52
C GLY A 14 8.71 -5.48 0.33
N PRO A 15 9.05 -6.72 -0.05
CA PRO A 15 8.06 -7.79 -0.15
C PRO A 15 7.76 -8.46 1.21
N ASN A 16 8.45 -8.07 2.29
CA ASN A 16 8.39 -8.75 3.59
C ASN A 16 7.41 -8.07 4.54
N TRP A 17 6.25 -7.71 4.05
CA TRP A 17 5.22 -7.01 4.82
C TRP A 17 4.29 -7.94 5.61
N GLY A 18 4.43 -9.26 5.43
CA GLY A 18 3.50 -10.22 6.02
C GLY A 18 3.44 -10.19 7.54
N GLU A 19 4.60 -10.09 8.22
CA GLU A 19 4.63 -10.00 9.67
C GLU A 19 3.97 -8.73 10.20
N PHE A 20 4.21 -7.62 9.52
CA PHE A 20 3.59 -6.34 9.87
C PHE A 20 2.07 -6.41 9.67
N PHE A 21 1.62 -7.03 8.59
CA PHE A 21 0.21 -7.22 8.32
C PHE A 21 -0.45 -8.07 9.42
N ASN A 22 0.21 -9.16 9.82
CA ASN A 22 -0.29 -10.01 10.91
C ASN A 22 -0.36 -9.24 12.23
N PHE A 23 0.61 -8.39 12.49
CA PHE A 23 0.61 -7.52 13.66
C PHE A 23 -0.63 -6.62 13.66
N ILE A 24 -0.92 -6.00 12.50
CA ILE A 24 -2.10 -5.13 12.36
C ILE A 24 -3.39 -5.92 12.59
N ILE A 25 -3.54 -7.07 11.95
CA ILE A 25 -4.74 -7.90 12.05
C ILE A 25 -4.99 -8.32 13.49
N ASN A 26 -3.93 -8.69 14.21
CA ASN A 26 -4.04 -9.16 15.60
C ASN A 26 -4.47 -8.05 16.55
N ARG A 27 -4.30 -6.78 16.17
CA ARG A 27 -4.77 -5.64 16.96
C ARG A 27 -6.26 -5.39 16.80
N LYS A 28 -6.93 -6.08 15.89
CA LYS A 28 -8.37 -5.96 15.62
C LYS A 28 -8.80 -4.51 15.45
N PRO A 29 -8.18 -3.77 14.51
CA PRO A 29 -8.54 -2.36 14.30
C PRO A 29 -9.93 -2.21 13.74
N SER A 30 -10.56 -1.07 13.96
CA SER A 30 -11.83 -0.73 13.32
C SER A 30 -11.65 -0.42 11.86
N VAL A 31 -10.55 0.26 11.52
CA VAL A 31 -10.20 0.62 10.15
C VAL A 31 -8.69 0.81 10.07
N VAL A 32 -8.13 0.49 8.92
CA VAL A 32 -6.71 0.70 8.62
C VAL A 32 -6.61 1.61 7.40
N VAL A 33 -5.80 2.65 7.49
CA VAL A 33 -5.55 3.59 6.39
C VAL A 33 -4.06 3.59 6.10
N HIS A 34 -3.70 3.31 4.86
CA HIS A 34 -2.34 3.41 4.38
C HIS A 34 -2.21 4.59 3.43
N VAL A 35 -1.25 5.47 3.68
CA VAL A 35 -0.86 6.54 2.77
C VAL A 35 0.58 6.26 2.39
N GLU A 36 0.78 5.49 1.34
CA GLU A 36 2.06 4.93 0.95
C GLU A 36 2.21 4.94 -0.57
N PRO A 37 3.42 4.98 -1.11
CA PRO A 37 3.61 4.69 -2.52
C PRO A 37 3.35 3.20 -2.76
N ILE A 38 2.33 2.91 -3.56
CA ILE A 38 1.93 1.53 -3.84
C ILE A 38 2.41 1.16 -5.24
N TYR A 39 3.33 0.21 -5.32
CA TYR A 39 3.97 -0.19 -6.57
C TYR A 39 2.95 -0.60 -7.64
N GLU A 40 1.93 -1.35 -7.25
CA GLU A 40 0.93 -1.86 -8.19
C GLU A 40 0.07 -0.76 -8.82
N PHE A 41 0.06 0.45 -8.25
CA PHE A 41 -0.71 1.57 -8.78
C PHE A 41 0.03 2.37 -9.84
N TYR A 42 1.31 2.09 -10.06
CA TYR A 42 2.06 2.76 -11.13
C TYR A 42 1.67 2.22 -12.49
N ASN A 43 1.66 3.09 -13.47
CA ASN A 43 1.41 2.73 -14.87
C ASN A 43 2.75 2.61 -15.61
N PRO A 44 3.18 1.41 -16.01
CA PRO A 44 4.49 1.25 -16.69
C PRO A 44 4.57 1.92 -18.05
N ALA A 45 3.44 2.27 -18.65
CA ALA A 45 3.44 3.02 -19.91
C ALA A 45 3.73 4.51 -19.74
N ASP A 46 3.61 5.04 -18.52
CA ASP A 46 3.93 6.44 -18.21
C ASP A 46 5.44 6.54 -17.91
N PRO A 47 6.20 7.43 -18.60
CA PRO A 47 7.64 7.52 -18.37
C PRO A 47 8.03 7.85 -16.92
N LEU A 48 7.29 8.73 -16.26
CA LEU A 48 7.58 9.07 -14.86
C LEU A 48 7.26 7.91 -13.93
N ASP A 49 6.16 7.21 -14.18
CA ASP A 49 5.80 6.03 -13.40
C ASP A 49 6.81 4.91 -13.62
N SER A 50 7.26 4.71 -14.86
CA SER A 50 8.27 3.71 -15.16
C SER A 50 9.58 3.99 -14.41
N LEU A 51 9.97 5.25 -14.32
CA LEU A 51 11.15 5.67 -13.56
C LEU A 51 10.95 5.41 -12.07
N ALA A 52 9.79 5.76 -11.53
CA ALA A 52 9.45 5.53 -10.14
C ALA A 52 9.44 4.03 -9.82
N MET A 53 8.90 3.19 -10.70
CA MET A 53 8.92 1.75 -10.54
C MET A 53 10.35 1.20 -10.49
N SER A 54 11.22 1.71 -11.37
CA SER A 54 12.62 1.32 -11.39
C SER A 54 13.32 1.67 -10.08
N TYR A 55 13.08 2.87 -9.58
CA TYR A 55 13.61 3.33 -8.30
C TYR A 55 13.11 2.45 -7.16
N HIS A 56 11.84 2.15 -7.16
CA HIS A 56 11.18 1.31 -6.15
C HIS A 56 11.84 -0.08 -6.11
N ARG A 57 12.05 -0.68 -7.29
CA ARG A 57 12.71 -1.99 -7.39
C ARG A 57 14.14 -1.96 -6.88
N LYS A 58 14.91 -0.93 -7.26
CA LYS A 58 16.31 -0.80 -6.82
C LYS A 58 16.44 -0.68 -5.31
N ARG A 59 15.50 -0.02 -4.67
CA ARG A 59 15.50 0.17 -3.23
C ARG A 59 14.81 -0.98 -2.48
N ASN A 60 14.26 -1.93 -3.22
CA ASN A 60 13.47 -3.02 -2.65
C ASN A 60 12.37 -2.53 -1.72
N TYR A 61 11.68 -1.48 -2.15
CA TYR A 61 10.58 -0.90 -1.40
C TYR A 61 9.34 -1.78 -1.46
N LEU A 62 8.34 -1.44 -0.67
CA LEU A 62 7.09 -2.17 -0.54
C LEU A 62 6.53 -2.62 -1.89
N SER A 63 6.30 -3.91 -2.05
CA SER A 63 5.77 -4.49 -3.29
C SER A 63 4.76 -5.59 -2.97
N LYS A 64 3.82 -5.79 -3.89
CA LYS A 64 2.79 -6.85 -3.81
C LYS A 64 1.85 -6.72 -2.61
N TYR A 65 1.88 -5.60 -1.90
CA TYR A 65 1.04 -5.41 -0.72
C TYR A 65 -0.43 -5.32 -1.10
N TYR A 66 -0.76 -4.52 -2.12
CA TYR A 66 -2.14 -4.40 -2.57
C TYR A 66 -2.66 -5.72 -3.13
N THR A 67 -1.83 -6.43 -3.88
CA THR A 67 -2.16 -7.77 -4.37
C THR A 67 -2.47 -8.71 -3.21
N GLY A 68 -1.68 -8.65 -2.15
CA GLY A 68 -1.93 -9.42 -0.93
C GLY A 68 -3.25 -9.06 -0.27
N LEU A 69 -3.58 -7.76 -0.18
CA LEU A 69 -4.85 -7.32 0.37
C LEU A 69 -6.03 -7.82 -0.46
N LEU A 70 -5.92 -7.79 -1.79
CA LEU A 70 -6.97 -8.32 -2.67
C LEU A 70 -7.21 -9.81 -2.43
N ASN A 71 -6.15 -10.57 -2.23
CA ASN A 71 -6.27 -12.00 -1.93
C ASN A 71 -6.98 -12.22 -0.59
N TRP A 72 -6.66 -11.44 0.43
CA TRP A 72 -7.32 -11.54 1.73
C TRP A 72 -8.79 -11.13 1.65
N GLU A 73 -9.11 -10.13 0.84
CA GLU A 73 -10.50 -9.75 0.61
C GLU A 73 -11.27 -10.86 -0.09
N HIS A 74 -10.65 -11.48 -1.10
CA HIS A 74 -11.25 -12.61 -1.81
C HIS A 74 -11.57 -13.76 -0.85
N ASP A 75 -10.72 -13.97 0.16
CA ASP A 75 -10.91 -15.03 1.15
C ASP A 75 -11.78 -14.58 2.35
N TRP A 76 -12.42 -13.44 2.25
CA TRP A 76 -13.35 -12.91 3.27
C TRP A 76 -12.70 -12.57 4.62
N HIS A 77 -11.40 -12.31 4.66
CA HIS A 77 -10.70 -11.92 5.88
C HIS A 77 -10.74 -10.43 6.14
N ILE A 78 -10.79 -9.62 5.09
CA ILE A 78 -10.83 -8.17 5.17
C ILE A 78 -11.83 -7.62 4.15
N GLN A 79 -12.14 -6.34 4.30
CA GLN A 79 -12.91 -5.60 3.31
C GLN A 79 -12.13 -4.34 2.93
N ILE A 80 -11.87 -4.15 1.64
CA ILE A 80 -11.24 -2.95 1.12
C ILE A 80 -12.33 -1.93 0.82
N ASP A 81 -12.31 -0.81 1.53
CA ASP A 81 -13.33 0.23 1.36
C ASP A 81 -12.95 1.25 0.30
N ALA A 82 -11.65 1.50 0.12
CA ALA A 82 -11.17 2.43 -0.90
C ALA A 82 -9.71 2.12 -1.23
N ALA A 83 -9.34 2.34 -2.49
CA ALA A 83 -7.98 2.25 -2.96
C ALA A 83 -7.82 3.25 -4.10
N LEU A 84 -7.09 4.34 -3.86
CA LEU A 84 -6.95 5.43 -4.81
C LEU A 84 -5.51 5.91 -4.87
N ARG A 85 -5.09 6.27 -6.08
CA ARG A 85 -3.83 6.95 -6.31
C ARG A 85 -4.10 8.44 -6.42
N VAL A 86 -3.40 9.24 -5.61
CA VAL A 86 -3.49 10.71 -5.65
C VAL A 86 -2.20 11.25 -6.23
N LYS A 87 -2.28 11.99 -7.33
CA LYS A 87 -1.14 12.65 -7.93
C LYS A 87 -1.06 14.08 -7.41
N PHE A 88 0.03 14.40 -6.73
CA PHE A 88 0.36 15.78 -6.39
C PHE A 88 1.21 16.37 -7.52
N GLY A 89 1.02 17.62 -7.84
CA GLY A 89 1.56 18.26 -9.04
C GLY A 89 3.05 18.51 -9.08
N SER A 90 3.89 17.74 -8.40
CA SER A 90 5.33 17.90 -8.42
C SER A 90 5.99 16.78 -9.21
N LEU A 91 6.93 17.15 -10.10
CA LEU A 91 7.70 16.20 -10.88
C LEU A 91 8.64 15.34 -10.04
N TYR A 92 8.97 15.79 -8.84
CA TYR A 92 9.95 15.13 -7.97
C TYR A 92 9.34 14.30 -6.86
N HIS A 93 8.03 14.36 -6.70
CA HIS A 93 7.35 13.60 -5.68
C HIS A 93 6.54 12.49 -6.30
N ASP A 94 6.73 11.30 -5.77
CA ASP A 94 5.87 10.18 -6.14
C ASP A 94 4.44 10.50 -5.80
N ALA A 95 3.54 10.04 -6.64
CA ALA A 95 2.14 10.09 -6.30
C ALA A 95 1.90 9.20 -5.10
N TYR A 96 1.21 9.73 -4.11
CA TYR A 96 0.78 8.93 -3.00
C TYR A 96 -0.47 8.16 -3.39
N SER A 97 -0.56 6.96 -2.84
CA SER A 97 -1.78 6.20 -2.91
C SER A 97 -2.34 6.03 -1.51
N TYR A 98 -3.63 5.88 -1.39
CA TYR A 98 -4.18 5.47 -0.11
C TYR A 98 -5.06 4.25 -0.27
N ILE A 99 -5.02 3.41 0.73
CA ILE A 99 -5.85 2.22 0.82
C ILE A 99 -6.54 2.26 2.18
N VAL A 100 -7.84 2.07 2.17
CA VAL A 100 -8.64 1.99 3.39
C VAL A 100 -9.25 0.60 3.44
N TRP A 101 -8.98 -0.12 4.49
CA TRP A 101 -9.55 -1.45 4.67
C TRP A 101 -9.85 -1.73 6.14
N ARG A 102 -10.62 -2.75 6.37
CA ARG A 102 -10.99 -3.18 7.72
C ARG A 102 -11.08 -4.70 7.77
N PRO A 103 -10.86 -5.30 8.94
CA PRO A 103 -11.13 -6.72 9.12
C PRO A 103 -12.60 -7.04 8.86
N ALA A 104 -12.83 -8.15 8.22
CA ALA A 104 -14.20 -8.58 7.93
C ALA A 104 -14.86 -9.18 9.18
#